data_867d46d568aae1427da6f50985cdbe15
#
_entry.id   867d46d568aae1427da6f50985cdbe15
#
_cell.length_a   1.000
_cell.length_b   1.000
_cell.length_c   1.000
_cell.angle_alpha   90.00
_cell.angle_beta   90.00
_cell.angle_gamma   90.00
#
_symmetry.space_group_name_H-M   'P 1'
#
loop_
_entity.id
_entity.type
_entity.pdbx_description
1 polymer ?
#
loop_
_entity_poly.entity_id
_entity_poly.type
_entity_poly.pdbx_seq_one_letter_code
_entity_poly.pdbx_strand_id
1 'polypeptide(L)'
;MKFIEYVKESIEVIKDRDPAMKSNREVFLYPCFWAIWEYRKAHKYYLKGKFYKARKISQKAARKTGIEIHPGAQIGKGLFIDHGHGVVSGRQL
;
A
#
# COMPACT_ATOMS: atom_id res chain seq x y z
N MET A 1 -4.31 6.74 -10.48
CA MET A 1 -4.82 5.36 -10.69
C MET A 1 -6.18 5.20 -10.02
N LYS A 2 -7.13 4.67 -10.75
CA LYS A 2 -8.45 4.41 -10.20
C LYS A 2 -8.41 3.18 -9.30
N PHE A 3 -9.30 3.16 -8.30
CA PHE A 3 -9.33 2.05 -7.35
C PHE A 3 -9.53 0.70 -8.02
N ILE A 4 -10.42 0.62 -9.00
CA ILE A 4 -10.68 -0.66 -9.69
C ILE A 4 -9.44 -1.18 -10.44
N GLU A 5 -8.67 -0.28 -11.02
CA GLU A 5 -7.42 -0.66 -11.68
C GLU A 5 -6.42 -1.19 -10.66
N TYR A 6 -6.34 -0.52 -9.52
CA TYR A 6 -5.47 -0.95 -8.43
C TYR A 6 -5.87 -2.32 -7.90
N VAL A 7 -7.18 -2.57 -7.77
CA VAL A 7 -7.68 -3.87 -7.32
C VAL A 7 -7.23 -4.97 -8.27
N LYS A 8 -7.41 -4.76 -9.57
CA LYS A 8 -7.04 -5.77 -10.57
C LYS A 8 -5.55 -6.06 -10.57
N GLU A 9 -4.74 -5.01 -10.50
CA GLU A 9 -3.29 -5.14 -10.44
C GLU A 9 -2.85 -5.91 -9.20
N SER A 10 -3.46 -5.57 -8.06
CA SER A 10 -3.14 -6.21 -6.79
C SER A 10 -3.50 -7.69 -6.78
N ILE A 11 -4.62 -8.06 -7.37
CA ILE A 11 -5.02 -9.45 -7.48
C ILE A 11 -3.95 -10.25 -8.22
N GLU A 12 -3.47 -9.73 -9.33
CA GLU A 12 -2.44 -10.43 -10.11
C GLU A 12 -1.14 -10.60 -9.33
N VAL A 13 -0.70 -9.54 -8.64
CA VAL A 13 0.52 -9.58 -7.84
C VAL A 13 0.40 -10.60 -6.72
N ILE A 14 -0.71 -10.58 -6.00
CA ILE A 14 -0.89 -11.46 -4.85
C ILE A 14 -1.04 -12.91 -5.28
N LYS A 15 -1.78 -13.17 -6.35
CA LYS A 15 -1.89 -14.53 -6.88
C LYS A 15 -0.54 -15.12 -7.23
N ASP A 16 0.34 -14.31 -7.81
CA ASP A 16 1.66 -14.74 -8.20
C ASP A 16 2.53 -15.08 -6.98
N ARG A 17 2.35 -14.34 -5.88
CA ARG A 17 3.20 -14.44 -4.70
C ARG A 17 2.66 -15.34 -3.61
N ASP A 18 1.35 -15.51 -3.56
CA ASP A 18 0.69 -16.26 -2.47
C ASP A 18 -0.26 -17.30 -3.05
N PRO A 19 0.18 -18.56 -3.13
CA PRO A 19 -0.67 -19.62 -3.66
C PRO A 19 -1.85 -19.97 -2.76
N ALA A 20 -1.86 -19.49 -1.52
CA ALA A 20 -2.98 -19.72 -0.61
C ALA A 20 -4.22 -18.91 -0.97
N MET A 21 -4.09 -17.90 -1.81
CA MET A 21 -5.22 -17.10 -2.23
C MET A 21 -6.13 -17.90 -3.16
N LYS A 22 -7.35 -18.17 -2.71
CA LYS A 22 -8.29 -19.05 -3.41
C LYS A 22 -9.33 -18.32 -4.25
N SER A 23 -9.62 -17.06 -3.92
CA SER A 23 -10.57 -16.26 -4.70
C SER A 23 -10.08 -14.82 -4.78
N ASN A 24 -10.53 -14.12 -5.83
CA ASN A 24 -10.08 -12.73 -6.06
C ASN A 24 -10.49 -11.79 -4.94
N ARG A 25 -11.64 -12.05 -4.29
CA ARG A 25 -12.11 -11.20 -3.19
C ARG A 25 -11.18 -11.20 -1.99
N GLU A 26 -10.36 -12.22 -1.84
CA GLU A 26 -9.44 -12.29 -0.72
C GLU A 26 -8.41 -11.17 -0.75
N VAL A 27 -8.25 -10.49 -1.89
CA VAL A 27 -7.34 -9.34 -1.98
C VAL A 27 -7.64 -8.29 -0.89
N PHE A 28 -8.92 -8.14 -0.53
CA PHE A 28 -9.32 -7.15 0.47
C PHE A 28 -8.97 -7.57 1.90
N LEU A 29 -8.52 -8.78 2.11
CA LEU A 29 -8.11 -9.26 3.41
C LEU A 29 -6.62 -9.02 3.69
N TYR A 30 -5.87 -8.63 2.68
CA TYR A 30 -4.43 -8.42 2.83
C TYR A 30 -4.15 -7.02 3.33
N PRO A 31 -3.50 -6.87 4.51
CA PRO A 31 -3.16 -5.53 5.01
C PRO A 31 -2.31 -4.73 4.03
N CYS A 32 -1.41 -5.39 3.30
CA CYS A 32 -0.55 -4.71 2.33
C CYS A 32 -1.35 -4.05 1.22
N PHE A 33 -2.48 -4.63 0.82
CA PHE A 33 -3.34 -4.03 -0.19
C PHE A 33 -3.79 -2.64 0.26
N TRP A 34 -4.29 -2.53 1.49
CA TRP A 34 -4.78 -1.26 2.01
C TRP A 34 -3.65 -0.29 2.33
N ALA A 35 -2.53 -0.81 2.85
CA ALA A 35 -1.39 0.03 3.17
C ALA A 35 -0.84 0.73 1.92
N ILE A 36 -0.72 0.01 0.82
CA ILE A 36 -0.19 0.57 -0.41
C ILE A 36 -1.19 1.54 -1.04
N TRP A 37 -2.48 1.25 -0.98
CA TRP A 37 -3.49 2.16 -1.49
C TRP A 37 -3.47 3.49 -0.74
N GLU A 38 -3.41 3.43 0.60
CA GLU A 38 -3.32 4.64 1.41
C GLU A 38 -2.01 5.37 1.20
N TYR A 39 -0.91 4.64 1.00
CA TYR A 39 0.37 5.24 0.64
C TYR A 39 0.25 6.08 -0.63
N ARG A 40 -0.44 5.59 -1.64
CA ARG A 40 -0.57 6.34 -2.90
C ARG A 40 -1.29 7.67 -2.69
N LYS A 41 -2.30 7.69 -1.82
CA LYS A 41 -2.97 8.95 -1.46
C LYS A 41 -2.03 9.88 -0.70
N ALA A 42 -1.34 9.36 0.29
CA ALA A 42 -0.41 10.15 1.09
C ALA A 42 0.71 10.72 0.23
N HIS A 43 1.24 9.91 -0.67
CA HIS A 43 2.33 10.30 -1.56
C HIS A 43 1.91 11.46 -2.47
N LYS A 44 0.68 11.43 -2.98
CA LYS A 44 0.16 12.51 -3.80
C LYS A 44 0.21 13.85 -3.05
N TYR A 45 -0.22 13.86 -1.79
CA TYR A 45 -0.16 15.08 -0.98
C TYR A 45 1.26 15.47 -0.64
N TYR A 46 2.12 14.50 -0.39
CA TYR A 46 3.53 14.75 -0.12
C TYR A 46 4.19 15.50 -1.28
N LEU A 47 3.93 15.04 -2.50
CA LEU A 47 4.51 15.65 -3.69
C LEU A 47 3.99 17.08 -3.92
N LYS A 48 2.82 17.41 -3.38
CA LYS A 48 2.27 18.76 -3.44
C LYS A 48 2.75 19.67 -2.30
N GLY A 49 3.67 19.17 -1.47
CA GLY A 49 4.16 19.91 -0.32
C GLY A 49 3.23 19.91 0.88
N LYS A 50 2.16 19.14 0.85
CA LYS A 50 1.20 19.06 1.96
C LYS A 50 1.62 17.96 2.93
N PHE A 51 2.72 18.21 3.62
CA PHE A 51 3.36 17.18 4.46
C PHE A 51 2.54 16.74 5.65
N TYR A 52 1.86 17.68 6.30
CA TYR A 52 1.03 17.33 7.45
C TYR A 52 -0.09 16.37 7.05
N LYS A 53 -0.79 16.69 5.97
CA LYS A 53 -1.89 15.84 5.49
C LYS A 53 -1.37 14.48 5.05
N ALA A 54 -0.23 14.46 4.36
CA ALA A 54 0.39 13.21 3.94
C ALA A 54 0.74 12.33 5.14
N ARG A 55 1.35 12.92 6.17
CA ARG A 55 1.70 12.18 7.38
C ARG A 55 0.46 11.67 8.12
N LYS A 56 -0.59 12.48 8.17
CA LYS A 56 -1.83 12.09 8.84
C LYS A 56 -2.43 10.85 8.18
N ILE A 57 -2.49 10.83 6.86
CA ILE A 57 -2.99 9.67 6.12
C ILE A 57 -2.10 8.45 6.37
N SER A 58 -0.79 8.63 6.30
CA SER A 58 0.18 7.56 6.48
C SER A 58 0.08 6.94 7.88
N GLN A 59 -0.03 7.77 8.92
CA GLN A 59 -0.11 7.26 10.29
C GLN A 59 -1.42 6.54 10.57
N LYS A 60 -2.51 7.04 10.02
CA LYS A 60 -3.80 6.38 10.14
C LYS A 60 -3.78 5.00 9.48
N ALA A 61 -3.17 4.92 8.30
CA ALA A 61 -3.05 3.66 7.59
C ALA A 61 -2.18 2.68 8.38
N ALA A 62 -1.09 3.16 8.97
CA ALA A 62 -0.20 2.31 9.78
C ALA A 62 -0.95 1.70 10.96
N ARG A 63 -1.79 2.47 11.62
CA ARG A 63 -2.59 1.96 12.76
C ARG A 63 -3.58 0.89 12.32
N LYS A 64 -4.14 1.02 11.12
CA LYS A 64 -5.15 0.06 10.64
C LYS A 64 -4.54 -1.20 10.07
N THR A 65 -3.40 -1.09 9.41
CA THR A 65 -2.83 -2.20 8.66
C THR A 65 -1.63 -2.86 9.34
N GLY A 66 -1.03 -2.17 10.31
CA GLY A 66 0.21 -2.64 10.92
C GLY A 66 1.44 -2.40 10.05
N ILE A 67 1.28 -1.70 8.93
CA ILE A 67 2.35 -1.43 7.99
C ILE A 67 2.58 0.07 7.91
N GLU A 68 3.80 0.51 8.19
CA GLU A 68 4.16 1.91 8.11
C GLU A 68 4.97 2.18 6.85
N ILE A 69 4.46 3.07 6.01
CA ILE A 69 5.13 3.48 4.78
C ILE A 69 5.29 5.00 4.82
N HIS A 70 6.52 5.47 4.70
CA HIS A 70 6.77 6.91 4.67
C HIS A 70 6.11 7.51 3.42
N PRO A 71 5.36 8.62 3.57
CA PRO A 71 4.62 9.18 2.42
C PRO A 71 5.52 9.66 1.28
N GLY A 72 6.79 9.94 1.56
CA GLY A 72 7.75 10.32 0.53
C GLY A 72 8.46 9.15 -0.14
N ALA A 73 8.19 7.91 0.29
CA ALA A 73 8.84 6.75 -0.30
C ALA A 73 8.48 6.60 -1.78
N GLN A 74 9.41 6.09 -2.56
CA GLN A 74 9.17 5.79 -3.98
C GLN A 74 8.96 4.30 -4.12
N ILE A 75 7.73 3.91 -4.40
CA ILE A 75 7.36 2.51 -4.49
C ILE A 75 6.83 2.23 -5.89
N GLY A 76 7.47 1.28 -6.56
CA GLY A 76 7.03 0.85 -7.88
C GLY A 76 5.79 -0.02 -7.82
N LYS A 77 5.27 -0.33 -8.99
CA LYS A 77 4.12 -1.23 -9.11
C LYS A 77 4.51 -2.64 -8.69
N GLY A 78 3.54 -3.38 -8.20
CA GLY A 78 3.74 -4.78 -7.88
C GLY A 78 4.40 -5.06 -6.55
N LEU A 79 4.57 -4.04 -5.71
CA LEU A 79 5.09 -4.28 -4.38
C LEU A 79 4.12 -5.13 -3.57
N PHE A 80 4.66 -6.16 -2.93
CA PHE A 80 3.91 -7.03 -2.04
C PHE A 80 4.67 -7.10 -0.72
N ILE A 81 3.96 -6.80 0.38
CA ILE A 81 4.53 -6.85 1.72
C ILE A 81 3.95 -8.05 2.43
N ASP A 82 4.80 -9.05 2.65
CA ASP A 82 4.38 -10.30 3.24
C ASP A 82 4.10 -10.12 4.73
N HIS A 83 3.13 -10.89 5.22
CA HIS A 83 2.72 -10.94 6.63
C HIS A 83 2.09 -9.64 7.18
N GLY A 84 1.87 -8.64 6.36
CA GLY A 84 1.11 -7.47 6.74
C GLY A 84 1.74 -6.60 7.81
N HIS A 85 3.03 -6.73 8.07
CA HIS A 85 3.72 -5.81 8.96
C HIS A 85 5.13 -5.58 8.45
N GLY A 86 5.59 -4.37 8.61
CA GLY A 86 6.89 -3.96 8.15
C GLY A 86 6.96 -2.45 8.11
N VAL A 87 8.17 -1.96 7.97
CA VAL A 87 8.43 -0.52 7.87
C VAL A 87 9.12 -0.26 6.56
N VAL A 88 8.53 0.64 5.76
CA VAL A 88 9.11 1.07 4.51
C VAL A 88 9.63 2.48 4.72
N SER A 89 10.94 2.66 4.64
CA SER A 89 11.56 3.95 4.82
C SER A 89 11.31 4.85 3.61
N GLY A 90 11.78 6.09 3.67
CA GLY A 90 11.63 7.03 2.57
C GLY A 90 12.48 6.74 1.35
N ARG A 91 13.04 5.55 1.25
CA ARG A 91 13.90 5.19 0.13
C ARG A 91 13.15 4.44 -0.94
N GLN A 92 13.73 4.42 -2.13
CA GLN A 92 13.20 3.66 -3.24
C GLN A 92 13.29 2.16 -2.95
N LEU A 93 12.25 1.46 -3.34
CA LEU A 93 12.20 0.01 -3.23
C LEU A 93 12.15 -0.61 -4.62
#